data_85ad587666d0a2db54c678df329a3343
#
_entry.id   85ad587666d0a2db54c678df329a3343
#
_cell.length_a   1.000
_cell.length_b   1.000
_cell.length_c   1.000
_cell.angle_alpha   90.00
_cell.angle_beta   90.00
_cell.angle_gamma   90.00
#
_symmetry.space_group_name_H-M   'P 1'
#
loop_
_entity.id
_entity.type
_entity.pdbx_description
1 polymer ?
#
loop_
_entity_poly.entity_id
_entity_poly.type
_entity_poly.pdbx_seq_one_letter_code
_entity_poly.pdbx_strand_id
1 'polypeptide(L)'
;MDAQFHPATQAIKSGDLARLRALLEQDCSLATARSSTSHPTLLQCLALEAVDVPNKIDMAELLIDAGAEVNGPLGAAACIDNVEIAALLLDRGAEINGTGSWSPLEEALYWNNQRVIDLLLDCGASLHNLRIASVLGRIDLIESFFNSDETLKPEAGRIDWPFGELQKSNLNREIKEESQAKVVFRAYRRAFDPSTIQTPS
;
A
#
# COMPACT_ATOMS: atom_id res chain seq x y z
N MET A 1 13.02 -12.77 -4.51
CA MET A 1 12.16 -13.98 -4.52
C MET A 1 13.02 -15.23 -4.54
N ASP A 2 12.54 -16.32 -3.94
CA ASP A 2 13.25 -17.59 -3.90
C ASP A 2 13.36 -18.22 -5.29
N ALA A 3 14.35 -19.15 -5.49
CA ALA A 3 14.69 -19.67 -6.81
C ALA A 3 13.51 -20.28 -7.59
N GLN A 4 12.59 -20.92 -6.89
CA GLN A 4 11.39 -21.54 -7.49
C GLN A 4 10.49 -20.54 -8.23
N PHE A 5 10.50 -19.25 -7.84
CA PHE A 5 9.70 -18.20 -8.47
C PHE A 5 10.39 -17.52 -9.65
N HIS A 6 11.70 -17.73 -9.86
CA HIS A 6 12.46 -17.01 -10.89
C HIS A 6 11.85 -17.12 -12.31
N PRO A 7 11.41 -18.31 -12.78
CA PRO A 7 10.80 -18.40 -14.10
C PRO A 7 9.50 -17.58 -14.22
N ALA A 8 8.67 -17.61 -13.18
CA ALA A 8 7.41 -16.87 -13.17
C ALA A 8 7.62 -15.35 -13.05
N THR A 9 8.57 -14.92 -12.22
CA THR A 9 8.92 -13.48 -12.12
C THR A 9 9.53 -12.94 -13.40
N GLN A 10 10.30 -13.76 -14.14
CA GLN A 10 10.80 -13.37 -15.46
C GLN A 10 9.66 -13.22 -16.47
N ALA A 11 8.71 -14.17 -16.49
CA ALA A 11 7.52 -14.08 -17.34
C ALA A 11 6.71 -12.81 -17.04
N ILE A 12 6.52 -12.47 -15.75
CA ILE A 12 5.85 -11.24 -15.33
C ILE A 12 6.59 -10.00 -15.86
N LYS A 13 7.89 -9.92 -15.64
CA LYS A 13 8.73 -8.76 -16.05
C LYS A 13 8.77 -8.55 -17.57
N SER A 14 8.67 -9.62 -18.33
CA SER A 14 8.65 -9.57 -19.80
C SER A 14 7.27 -9.45 -20.42
N GLY A 15 6.19 -9.56 -19.61
CA GLY A 15 4.82 -9.59 -20.11
C GLY A 15 4.46 -10.88 -20.86
N ASP A 16 5.20 -11.97 -20.61
CA ASP A 16 4.97 -13.27 -21.25
C ASP A 16 3.84 -14.04 -20.54
N LEU A 17 2.61 -13.68 -20.89
CA LEU A 17 1.40 -14.31 -20.36
C LEU A 17 1.36 -15.82 -20.67
N ALA A 18 1.78 -16.22 -21.88
CA ALA A 18 1.77 -17.62 -22.28
C ALA A 18 2.73 -18.46 -21.41
N ARG A 19 3.91 -17.92 -21.12
CA ARG A 19 4.88 -18.55 -20.25
C ARG A 19 4.37 -18.65 -18.81
N LEU A 20 3.76 -17.56 -18.27
CA LEU A 20 3.19 -17.58 -16.92
C LEU A 20 2.09 -18.63 -16.81
N ARG A 21 1.19 -18.71 -17.80
CA ARG A 21 0.12 -19.73 -17.87
C ARG A 21 0.69 -21.13 -17.84
N ALA A 22 1.67 -21.43 -18.68
CA ALA A 22 2.29 -22.74 -18.74
C ALA A 22 2.97 -23.16 -17.43
N LEU A 23 3.56 -22.19 -16.69
CA LEU A 23 4.14 -22.45 -15.38
C LEU A 23 3.08 -22.76 -14.32
N LEU A 24 1.96 -22.06 -14.31
CA LEU A 24 0.83 -22.31 -13.40
C LEU A 24 0.10 -23.62 -13.71
N GLU A 25 0.04 -24.02 -14.99
CA GLU A 25 -0.48 -25.33 -15.38
C GLU A 25 0.42 -26.48 -14.90
N GLN A 26 1.74 -26.29 -14.86
CA GLN A 26 2.69 -27.26 -14.33
C GLN A 26 2.66 -27.32 -12.80
N ASP A 27 2.53 -26.17 -12.14
CA ASP A 27 2.47 -26.06 -10.69
C ASP A 27 1.54 -24.90 -10.27
N CYS A 28 0.28 -25.22 -10.05
CA CYS A 28 -0.73 -24.26 -9.63
C CYS A 28 -0.45 -23.65 -8.25
N SER A 29 0.35 -24.30 -7.42
CA SER A 29 0.70 -23.81 -6.10
C SER A 29 1.52 -22.53 -6.15
N LEU A 30 2.19 -22.22 -7.25
CA LEU A 30 2.96 -20.99 -7.45
C LEU A 30 2.11 -19.72 -7.25
N ALA A 31 0.81 -19.77 -7.57
CA ALA A 31 -0.09 -18.62 -7.40
C ALA A 31 -0.28 -18.23 -5.92
N THR A 32 -0.32 -19.23 -5.05
CA THR A 32 -0.60 -19.06 -3.62
C THR A 32 0.66 -19.14 -2.75
N ALA A 33 1.75 -19.64 -3.29
CA ALA A 33 3.01 -19.82 -2.58
C ALA A 33 3.63 -18.46 -2.17
N ARG A 34 4.33 -18.49 -1.05
CA ARG A 34 4.99 -17.29 -0.48
C ARG A 34 6.50 -17.50 -0.45
N SER A 35 7.24 -16.53 -0.94
CA SER A 35 8.69 -16.45 -0.81
C SER A 35 9.11 -15.89 0.55
N SER A 36 10.41 -15.96 0.87
CA SER A 36 10.99 -15.39 2.07
C SER A 36 11.19 -13.87 2.02
N THR A 37 10.82 -13.20 0.93
CA THR A 37 11.00 -11.75 0.72
C THR A 37 9.87 -10.92 1.32
N SER A 38 10.05 -9.59 1.41
CA SER A 38 9.05 -8.64 1.89
C SER A 38 7.79 -8.60 1.00
N HIS A 39 7.92 -8.95 -0.28
CA HIS A 39 6.81 -9.07 -1.24
C HIS A 39 6.71 -10.53 -1.68
N PRO A 40 6.08 -11.37 -0.85
CA PRO A 40 6.27 -12.81 -0.95
C PRO A 40 5.52 -13.49 -2.08
N THR A 41 4.48 -12.89 -2.68
CA THR A 41 3.66 -13.55 -3.70
C THR A 41 3.95 -13.06 -5.11
N LEU A 42 3.64 -13.90 -6.13
CA LEU A 42 3.77 -13.50 -7.54
C LEU A 42 2.87 -12.30 -7.88
N LEU A 43 1.67 -12.23 -7.31
CA LEU A 43 0.76 -11.11 -7.54
C LEU A 43 1.29 -9.80 -6.92
N GLN A 44 1.95 -9.85 -5.77
CA GLN A 44 2.66 -8.68 -5.22
C GLN A 44 3.84 -8.25 -6.10
N CYS A 45 4.61 -9.22 -6.62
CA CYS A 45 5.69 -8.95 -7.56
C CYS A 45 5.15 -8.25 -8.82
N LEU A 46 4.05 -8.77 -9.38
CA LEU A 46 3.39 -8.15 -10.54
C LEU A 46 2.91 -6.73 -10.23
N ALA A 47 2.26 -6.53 -9.10
CA ALA A 47 1.75 -5.22 -8.69
C ALA A 47 2.86 -4.17 -8.60
N LEU A 48 4.07 -4.56 -8.14
CA LEU A 48 5.22 -3.66 -7.97
C LEU A 48 6.04 -3.44 -9.25
N GLU A 49 6.23 -4.49 -10.07
CA GLU A 49 7.22 -4.46 -11.13
C GLU A 49 6.62 -4.30 -12.53
N ALA A 50 5.30 -4.51 -12.69
CA ALA A 50 4.64 -4.54 -14.00
C ALA A 50 3.85 -3.26 -14.33
N VAL A 51 4.41 -2.07 -14.08
CA VAL A 51 3.69 -0.80 -14.36
C VAL A 51 3.42 -0.65 -15.85
N ASP A 52 4.46 -0.75 -16.68
CA ASP A 52 4.39 -0.56 -18.14
C ASP A 52 4.57 -1.88 -18.91
N VAL A 53 4.28 -3.01 -18.27
CA VAL A 53 4.46 -4.32 -18.87
C VAL A 53 3.20 -4.72 -19.66
N PRO A 54 3.33 -5.25 -20.88
CA PRO A 54 2.19 -5.76 -21.64
C PRO A 54 1.51 -6.93 -20.91
N ASN A 55 0.20 -7.10 -21.14
CA ASN A 55 -0.61 -8.17 -20.56
C ASN A 55 -0.66 -8.19 -19.02
N LYS A 56 -0.27 -7.08 -18.32
CA LYS A 56 -0.23 -7.08 -16.87
C LYS A 56 -1.58 -7.40 -16.21
N ILE A 57 -2.67 -6.93 -16.80
CA ILE A 57 -4.03 -7.20 -16.28
C ILE A 57 -4.38 -8.69 -16.47
N ASP A 58 -4.17 -9.22 -17.66
CA ASP A 58 -4.44 -10.65 -17.94
C ASP A 58 -3.59 -11.58 -17.05
N MET A 59 -2.34 -11.19 -16.77
CA MET A 59 -1.48 -11.94 -15.84
C MET A 59 -1.97 -11.84 -14.38
N ALA A 60 -2.45 -10.66 -13.97
CA ALA A 60 -3.02 -10.51 -12.63
C ALA A 60 -4.30 -11.33 -12.48
N GLU A 61 -5.19 -11.29 -13.47
CA GLU A 61 -6.40 -12.11 -13.51
C GLU A 61 -6.07 -13.61 -13.46
N LEU A 62 -5.10 -14.05 -14.26
CA LEU A 62 -4.65 -15.43 -14.26
C LEU A 62 -4.16 -15.89 -12.87
N LEU A 63 -3.40 -15.05 -12.16
CA LEU A 63 -2.94 -15.35 -10.80
C LEU A 63 -4.09 -15.37 -9.79
N ILE A 64 -5.02 -14.40 -9.88
CA ILE A 64 -6.20 -14.32 -9.00
C ILE A 64 -7.11 -15.52 -9.22
N ASP A 65 -7.38 -15.89 -10.48
CA ASP A 65 -8.21 -17.04 -10.82
C ASP A 65 -7.55 -18.38 -10.38
N ALA A 66 -6.21 -18.41 -10.28
CA ALA A 66 -5.46 -19.51 -9.68
C ALA A 66 -5.39 -19.45 -8.14
N GLY A 67 -6.10 -18.53 -7.50
CA GLY A 67 -6.26 -18.44 -6.05
C GLY A 67 -5.27 -17.52 -5.33
N ALA A 68 -4.58 -16.62 -6.05
CA ALA A 68 -3.68 -15.65 -5.40
C ALA A 68 -4.45 -14.74 -4.43
N GLU A 69 -3.84 -14.45 -3.29
CA GLU A 69 -4.34 -13.51 -2.28
C GLU A 69 -4.27 -12.07 -2.81
N VAL A 70 -5.34 -11.27 -2.60
CA VAL A 70 -5.52 -9.95 -3.23
C VAL A 70 -5.23 -8.76 -2.30
N ASN A 71 -5.26 -8.93 -0.97
CA ASN A 71 -5.13 -7.82 -0.02
C ASN A 71 -3.71 -7.25 0.02
N GLY A 72 -2.69 -8.10 0.18
CA GLY A 72 -1.30 -7.68 0.17
C GLY A 72 -0.86 -6.99 -1.13
N PRO A 73 -1.24 -7.50 -2.32
CA PRO A 73 -1.01 -6.84 -3.60
C PRO A 73 -1.62 -5.44 -3.73
N LEU A 74 -2.75 -5.13 -3.07
CA LEU A 74 -3.34 -3.79 -3.11
C LEU A 74 -2.41 -2.73 -2.49
N GLY A 75 -1.78 -3.04 -1.35
CA GLY A 75 -0.74 -2.17 -0.78
C GLY A 75 0.48 -2.02 -1.69
N ALA A 76 0.89 -3.10 -2.34
CA ALA A 76 2.00 -3.07 -3.31
C ALA A 76 1.68 -2.18 -4.52
N ALA A 77 0.46 -2.26 -5.07
CA ALA A 77 0.00 -1.39 -6.15
C ALA A 77 -0.07 0.09 -5.71
N ALA A 78 -0.48 0.34 -4.46
CA ALA A 78 -0.53 1.67 -3.88
C ALA A 78 0.85 2.31 -3.70
N CYS A 79 1.89 1.49 -3.44
CA CYS A 79 3.27 1.94 -3.28
C CYS A 79 3.87 2.60 -4.54
N ILE A 80 3.43 2.23 -5.74
CA ILE A 80 4.03 2.66 -7.01
C ILE A 80 3.03 3.28 -8.00
N ASP A 81 1.86 3.70 -7.55
CA ASP A 81 0.80 4.31 -8.35
C ASP A 81 0.25 3.41 -9.48
N ASN A 82 0.23 2.09 -9.28
CA ASN A 82 -0.31 1.13 -10.25
C ASN A 82 -1.84 1.06 -10.16
N VAL A 83 -2.51 2.11 -10.64
CA VAL A 83 -3.96 2.31 -10.50
C VAL A 83 -4.78 1.19 -11.18
N GLU A 84 -4.32 0.65 -12.29
CA GLU A 84 -5.03 -0.40 -13.03
C GLU A 84 -5.06 -1.71 -12.24
N ILE A 85 -3.93 -2.08 -11.64
CA ILE A 85 -3.87 -3.26 -10.76
C ILE A 85 -4.64 -2.99 -9.47
N ALA A 86 -4.55 -1.79 -8.88
CA ALA A 86 -5.32 -1.44 -7.69
C ALA A 86 -6.84 -1.56 -7.93
N ALA A 87 -7.32 -1.04 -9.07
CA ALA A 87 -8.73 -1.15 -9.46
C ALA A 87 -9.17 -2.62 -9.62
N LEU A 88 -8.38 -3.41 -10.36
CA LEU A 88 -8.66 -4.85 -10.52
C LEU A 88 -8.73 -5.57 -9.17
N LEU A 89 -7.79 -5.31 -8.26
CA LEU A 89 -7.76 -5.95 -6.95
C LEU A 89 -9.00 -5.60 -6.11
N LEU A 90 -9.45 -4.34 -6.15
CA LEU A 90 -10.69 -3.90 -5.50
C LEU A 90 -11.91 -4.60 -6.11
N ASP A 91 -12.00 -4.69 -7.43
CA ASP A 91 -13.08 -5.40 -8.13
C ASP A 91 -13.11 -6.90 -7.81
N ARG A 92 -11.94 -7.47 -7.49
CA ARG A 92 -11.80 -8.88 -7.08
C ARG A 92 -11.89 -9.06 -5.56
N GLY A 93 -12.36 -8.05 -4.81
CA GLY A 93 -12.71 -8.13 -3.40
C GLY A 93 -11.57 -7.89 -2.43
N ALA A 94 -10.50 -7.21 -2.83
CA ALA A 94 -9.49 -6.73 -1.89
C ALA A 94 -10.09 -5.75 -0.88
N GLU A 95 -9.71 -5.89 0.39
CA GLU A 95 -10.18 -5.01 1.46
C GLU A 95 -9.54 -3.61 1.30
N ILE A 96 -10.38 -2.63 0.98
CA ILE A 96 -9.95 -1.27 0.65
C ILE A 96 -9.12 -0.61 1.77
N ASN A 97 -9.40 -0.93 3.01
CA ASN A 97 -8.66 -0.42 4.18
C ASN A 97 -7.49 -1.34 4.58
N GLY A 98 -7.26 -2.44 3.84
CA GLY A 98 -6.25 -3.44 4.17
C GLY A 98 -6.62 -4.26 5.41
N THR A 99 -5.80 -5.27 5.68
CA THR A 99 -5.98 -6.20 6.83
C THR A 99 -5.02 -5.91 7.98
N GLY A 100 -4.13 -4.92 7.82
CA GLY A 100 -3.08 -4.57 8.78
C GLY A 100 -3.26 -3.19 9.42
N SER A 101 -2.26 -2.77 10.17
CA SER A 101 -2.19 -1.46 10.82
C SER A 101 -1.82 -0.30 9.88
N TRP A 102 -1.41 -0.62 8.66
CA TRP A 102 -1.06 0.34 7.61
C TRP A 102 -1.92 0.06 6.38
N SER A 103 -2.75 1.03 6.02
CA SER A 103 -3.72 0.86 4.93
C SER A 103 -3.11 1.14 3.55
N PRO A 104 -3.72 0.63 2.46
CA PRO A 104 -3.34 1.01 1.10
C PRO A 104 -3.41 2.52 0.86
N LEU A 105 -4.35 3.24 1.48
CA LEU A 105 -4.42 4.69 1.39
C LEU A 105 -3.23 5.37 2.08
N GLU A 106 -2.80 4.89 3.25
CA GLU A 106 -1.59 5.40 3.91
C GLU A 106 -0.34 5.16 3.07
N GLU A 107 -0.23 3.99 2.42
CA GLU A 107 0.86 3.68 1.50
C GLU A 107 0.89 4.65 0.32
N ALA A 108 -0.24 4.86 -0.35
CA ALA A 108 -0.35 5.79 -1.47
C ALA A 108 -0.04 7.24 -1.05
N LEU A 109 -0.54 7.69 0.12
CA LEU A 109 -0.26 9.02 0.66
C LEU A 109 1.23 9.20 1.03
N TYR A 110 1.87 8.16 1.57
CA TYR A 110 3.29 8.21 1.92
C TYR A 110 4.18 8.46 0.70
N TRP A 111 3.87 7.80 -0.43
CA TRP A 111 4.59 7.93 -1.68
C TRP A 111 4.07 9.06 -2.59
N ASN A 112 2.99 9.75 -2.21
CA ASN A 112 2.31 10.79 -3.00
C ASN A 112 1.80 10.27 -4.36
N ASN A 113 1.22 9.08 -4.37
CA ASN A 113 0.72 8.37 -5.53
C ASN A 113 -0.73 8.78 -5.83
N GLN A 114 -0.89 9.91 -6.52
CA GLN A 114 -2.17 10.63 -6.64
C GLN A 114 -3.27 9.80 -7.31
N ARG A 115 -2.96 9.02 -8.34
CA ARG A 115 -3.96 8.24 -9.07
C ARG A 115 -4.59 7.16 -8.20
N VAL A 116 -3.78 6.49 -7.38
CA VAL A 116 -4.28 5.48 -6.45
C VAL A 116 -4.94 6.14 -5.23
N ILE A 117 -4.46 7.30 -4.76
CA ILE A 117 -5.14 8.08 -3.71
C ILE A 117 -6.58 8.38 -4.16
N ASP A 118 -6.74 8.96 -5.35
CA ASP A 118 -8.05 9.33 -5.89
C ASP A 118 -8.96 8.09 -6.03
N LEU A 119 -8.45 7.01 -6.60
CA LEU A 119 -9.18 5.73 -6.70
C LEU A 119 -9.67 5.24 -5.33
N LEU A 120 -8.78 5.18 -4.34
CA LEU A 120 -9.12 4.67 -3.00
C LEU A 120 -10.14 5.57 -2.31
N LEU A 121 -10.03 6.89 -2.44
CA LEU A 121 -10.99 7.84 -1.88
C LEU A 121 -12.36 7.71 -2.56
N ASP A 122 -12.40 7.61 -3.89
CA ASP A 122 -13.62 7.44 -4.68
C ASP A 122 -14.33 6.11 -4.34
N CYS A 123 -13.55 5.06 -4.05
CA CYS A 123 -14.06 3.76 -3.60
C CYS A 123 -14.41 3.74 -2.10
N GLY A 124 -14.25 4.83 -1.36
CA GLY A 124 -14.69 4.96 0.03
C GLY A 124 -13.68 4.46 1.08
N ALA A 125 -12.39 4.58 0.81
CA ALA A 125 -11.36 4.30 1.81
C ALA A 125 -11.55 5.13 3.09
N SER A 126 -11.36 4.50 4.24
CA SER A 126 -11.60 5.11 5.54
C SER A 126 -10.54 6.13 5.93
N LEU A 127 -10.97 7.29 6.42
CA LEU A 127 -10.11 8.34 6.95
C LEU A 127 -9.95 8.20 8.48
N HIS A 128 -9.56 7.03 8.92
CA HIS A 128 -9.71 6.53 10.29
C HIS A 128 -8.61 7.00 11.27
N ASN A 129 -7.64 7.77 10.85
CA ASN A 129 -6.57 8.24 11.73
C ASN A 129 -6.09 9.66 11.41
N LEU A 130 -5.37 10.23 12.38
CA LEU A 130 -4.87 11.60 12.29
C LEU A 130 -3.89 11.79 11.12
N ARG A 131 -3.10 10.76 10.75
CA ARG A 131 -2.12 10.86 9.65
C ARG A 131 -2.82 11.11 8.33
N ILE A 132 -3.82 10.28 8.00
CA ILE A 132 -4.63 10.41 6.79
C ILE A 132 -5.33 11.77 6.76
N ALA A 133 -6.00 12.14 7.87
CA ALA A 133 -6.69 13.42 7.98
C ALA A 133 -5.75 14.61 7.76
N SER A 134 -4.54 14.56 8.34
CA SER A 134 -3.54 15.64 8.23
C SER A 134 -2.99 15.78 6.81
N VAL A 135 -2.65 14.67 6.14
CA VAL A 135 -2.13 14.71 4.76
C VAL A 135 -3.18 15.20 3.78
N LEU A 136 -4.46 14.83 4.01
CA LEU A 136 -5.59 15.26 3.18
C LEU A 136 -6.14 16.65 3.54
N GLY A 137 -5.57 17.33 4.55
CA GLY A 137 -6.02 18.67 4.98
C GLY A 137 -7.44 18.67 5.58
N ARG A 138 -7.92 17.54 6.10
CA ARG A 138 -9.25 17.38 6.68
C ARG A 138 -9.30 17.90 8.11
N ILE A 139 -9.37 19.25 8.25
CA ILE A 139 -9.38 19.95 9.53
C ILE A 139 -10.53 19.46 10.40
N ASP A 140 -11.70 19.24 9.81
CA ASP A 140 -12.89 18.70 10.47
C ASP A 140 -12.63 17.35 11.18
N LEU A 141 -11.83 16.47 10.56
CA LEU A 141 -11.45 15.21 11.16
C LEU A 141 -10.29 15.37 12.14
N ILE A 142 -9.34 16.26 11.86
CA ILE A 142 -8.19 16.50 12.74
C ILE A 142 -8.68 16.87 14.14
N GLU A 143 -9.60 17.83 14.25
CA GLU A 143 -10.17 18.27 15.53
C GLU A 143 -10.84 17.11 16.30
N SER A 144 -11.45 16.18 15.58
CA SER A 144 -12.12 15.03 16.20
C SER A 144 -11.17 14.09 16.94
N PHE A 145 -9.87 14.11 16.60
CA PHE A 145 -8.83 13.28 17.25
C PHE A 145 -8.25 13.87 18.53
N PHE A 146 -8.71 15.05 18.95
CA PHE A 146 -8.26 15.68 20.20
C PHE A 146 -9.38 15.68 21.24
N ASN A 147 -8.98 15.60 22.50
CA ASN A 147 -9.82 15.84 23.66
C ASN A 147 -10.00 17.35 23.88
N SER A 148 -10.92 17.73 24.77
CA SER A 148 -11.15 19.13 25.16
C SER A 148 -9.96 19.79 25.88
N ASP A 149 -9.02 19.01 26.40
CA ASP A 149 -7.77 19.44 27.00
C ASP A 149 -6.58 19.45 26.03
N GLU A 150 -6.86 19.36 24.71
CA GLU A 150 -5.88 19.32 23.63
C GLU A 150 -4.98 18.07 23.61
N THR A 151 -5.26 17.06 24.41
CA THR A 151 -4.57 15.76 24.34
C THR A 151 -5.11 14.89 23.21
N LEU A 152 -4.26 14.05 22.64
CA LEU A 152 -4.68 13.11 21.59
C LEU A 152 -5.53 11.98 22.17
N LYS A 153 -6.62 11.65 21.47
CA LYS A 153 -7.40 10.48 21.76
C LYS A 153 -6.66 9.20 21.35
N PRO A 154 -6.91 8.05 21.99
CA PRO A 154 -6.31 6.77 21.63
C PRO A 154 -6.53 6.38 20.16
N GLU A 155 -7.67 6.70 19.60
CA GLU A 155 -8.07 6.43 18.22
C GLU A 155 -7.40 7.34 17.18
N ALA A 156 -6.65 8.37 17.60
CA ALA A 156 -5.85 9.19 16.69
C ALA A 156 -4.79 8.36 15.91
N GLY A 157 -4.64 7.13 16.33
CA GLY A 157 -3.83 6.12 15.67
C GLY A 157 -2.47 5.94 16.31
N ARG A 158 -2.22 4.75 16.82
CA ARG A 158 -0.87 4.29 17.12
C ARG A 158 -0.14 4.06 15.80
N ILE A 159 1.04 4.63 15.69
CA ILE A 159 1.94 4.27 14.61
C ILE A 159 2.65 2.98 15.01
N ASP A 160 2.09 1.84 14.65
CA ASP A 160 2.89 0.64 14.49
C ASP A 160 3.55 0.77 13.12
N TRP A 161 4.80 1.22 13.10
CA TRP A 161 5.55 1.44 11.88
C TRP A 161 5.61 0.14 11.07
N PRO A 162 5.29 0.14 9.75
CA PRO A 162 5.23 -1.10 8.95
C PRO A 162 6.57 -1.83 8.84
N PHE A 163 7.66 -1.15 9.15
CA PHE A 163 9.00 -1.71 9.14
C PHE A 163 9.43 -2.20 10.55
N GLY A 164 8.62 -3.03 11.18
CA GLY A 164 8.80 -3.52 12.55
C GLY A 164 10.15 -4.18 12.87
N GLU A 165 10.96 -4.49 11.87
CA GLU A 165 12.33 -5.01 12.04
C GLU A 165 13.36 -3.92 12.39
N LEU A 166 13.13 -2.65 12.03
CA LEU A 166 13.94 -1.55 12.54
C LEU A 166 13.74 -1.31 14.04
N GLN A 167 12.74 -1.93 14.66
CA GLN A 167 12.51 -1.88 16.10
C GLN A 167 13.48 -2.79 16.91
N LYS A 168 14.14 -3.74 16.28
CA LYS A 168 15.10 -4.64 16.95
C LYS A 168 16.50 -4.06 17.07
N SER A 169 16.84 -3.02 16.30
CA SER A 169 18.03 -2.25 16.58
C SER A 169 17.77 -1.38 17.81
N ASN A 170 18.67 -1.43 18.80
CA ASN A 170 18.65 -0.65 20.04
C ASN A 170 18.67 0.88 19.84
N LEU A 171 18.03 1.38 18.80
CA LEU A 171 17.82 2.80 18.55
C LEU A 171 16.63 3.23 19.42
N ASN A 172 16.99 3.64 20.59
CA ASN A 172 16.33 4.32 21.68
C ASN A 172 14.82 4.58 21.56
N ARG A 173 14.11 4.19 22.64
CA ARG A 173 12.73 4.51 22.97
C ARG A 173 12.39 6.01 22.74
N GLU A 174 13.34 6.89 23.03
CA GLU A 174 13.27 8.35 22.83
C GLU A 174 13.15 8.76 21.34
N ILE A 175 13.88 8.09 20.43
CA ILE A 175 13.75 8.33 18.98
C ILE A 175 12.38 7.89 18.47
N LYS A 176 11.80 6.88 19.10
CA LYS A 176 10.49 6.35 18.72
C LYS A 176 9.36 7.34 19.00
N GLU A 177 9.34 7.96 20.17
CA GLU A 177 8.36 8.97 20.55
C GLU A 177 8.59 10.30 19.82
N GLU A 178 9.85 10.71 19.68
CA GLU A 178 10.23 11.89 18.90
C GLU A 178 9.98 11.72 17.40
N SER A 179 10.19 10.51 16.84
CA SER A 179 9.89 10.21 15.44
C SER A 179 8.39 10.22 15.16
N GLN A 180 7.57 9.75 16.09
CA GLN A 180 6.11 9.79 15.97
C GLN A 180 5.61 11.24 15.96
N ALA A 181 6.08 12.05 16.91
CA ALA A 181 5.75 13.47 16.96
C ALA A 181 6.25 14.22 15.71
N LYS A 182 7.47 13.90 15.22
CA LYS A 182 8.03 14.50 14.00
C LYS A 182 7.28 14.10 12.72
N VAL A 183 6.79 12.88 12.62
CA VAL A 183 5.98 12.43 11.45
C VAL A 183 4.63 13.13 11.45
N VAL A 184 3.95 13.21 12.59
CA VAL A 184 2.70 13.97 12.74
C VAL A 184 2.95 15.45 12.46
N PHE A 185 4.02 16.03 13.02
CA PHE A 185 4.38 17.43 12.80
C PHE A 185 4.78 17.73 11.34
N ARG A 186 5.49 16.82 10.65
CA ARG A 186 5.83 16.96 9.22
C ARG A 186 4.60 16.84 8.34
N ALA A 187 3.70 15.90 8.63
CA ALA A 187 2.43 15.79 7.94
C ALA A 187 1.58 17.05 8.14
N TYR A 188 1.48 17.51 9.38
CA TYR A 188 0.82 18.78 9.74
C TYR A 188 1.44 19.97 9.02
N ARG A 189 2.77 20.09 9.02
CA ARG A 189 3.49 21.20 8.38
C ARG A 189 3.36 21.18 6.84
N ARG A 190 3.31 19.99 6.19
CA ARG A 190 3.03 19.87 4.76
C ARG A 190 1.59 20.24 4.43
N ALA A 191 0.63 19.84 5.23
CA ALA A 191 -0.78 20.19 5.04
C ALA A 191 -1.06 21.69 5.18
N PHE A 192 -0.23 22.42 5.95
CA PHE A 192 -0.39 23.84 6.22
C PHE A 192 0.74 24.73 5.65
N ASP A 193 1.65 24.18 4.83
CA ASP A 193 2.64 25.00 4.13
C ASP A 193 1.97 25.65 2.91
N PRO A 194 1.80 26.99 2.90
CA PRO A 194 1.15 27.71 1.81
C PRO A 194 1.85 27.53 0.46
N SER A 195 3.14 27.12 0.47
CA SER A 195 3.92 26.88 -0.75
C SER A 195 3.55 25.55 -1.45
N THR A 196 2.85 24.65 -0.76
CA THR A 196 2.41 23.35 -1.30
C THR A 196 0.96 23.35 -1.80
N ILE A 197 0.20 24.41 -1.54
CA ILE A 197 -1.15 24.58 -2.04
C ILE A 197 -1.06 25.03 -3.51
N GLN A 198 -1.10 24.06 -4.43
CA GLN A 198 -1.38 24.38 -5.83
C GLN A 198 -2.82 24.88 -5.92
N THR A 199 -3.00 26.17 -6.16
CA THR A 199 -4.29 26.71 -6.56
C THR A 199 -4.68 26.08 -7.89
N PRO A 200 -5.86 25.43 -7.99
CA PRO A 200 -6.34 24.96 -9.29
C PRO A 200 -6.53 26.17 -10.19
N SER A 201 -5.89 26.13 -11.36
CA SER A 201 -6.04 27.09 -12.47
C SER A 201 -7.33 26.85 -13.21
#